data_e82dabaa951e87dc16752d0bbb8e7c52
#
_entry.id   e82dabaa951e87dc16752d0bbb8e7c52
#
_cell.length_a   1.000
_cell.length_b   1.000
_cell.length_c   1.000
_cell.angle_alpha   90.00
_cell.angle_beta   90.00
_cell.angle_gamma   90.00
#
_symmetry.space_group_name_H-M   'P 1'
#
loop_
_entity.id
_entity.type
_entity.pdbx_description
1 polymer ?
#
loop_
_entity_poly.entity_id
_entity_poly.type
_entity_poly.pdbx_seq_one_letter_code
_entity_poly.pdbx_strand_id
1 'polypeptide(L)'
;CAFSVNKTTGELTVLADTIKSLPAGFTAPNTSADIHTTVGGKYLYLSNRGLNALSIFSVASTGKLTLIGHQPTMGKTPRNFLMDPKGEFIFVANQDSDTIVMFRINPKTGKLVQVGKPVKVPSPVCLKLLTLP
;
A
#
# COMPACT_ATOMS: atom_id res chain seq x y z
N CYS A 1 2.52 -5.84 12.90
CA CYS A 1 3.76 -6.49 13.34
C CYS A 1 4.69 -6.72 12.14
N ALA A 2 6.00 -6.78 12.38
CA ALA A 2 7.00 -7.22 11.41
C ALA A 2 7.77 -8.42 11.99
N PHE A 3 8.09 -9.37 11.13
CA PHE A 3 8.80 -10.60 11.48
C PHE A 3 9.99 -10.81 10.55
N SER A 4 11.07 -11.38 11.08
CA SER A 4 12.07 -12.07 10.26
C SER A 4 11.66 -13.53 10.09
N VAL A 5 12.06 -14.12 8.97
CA VAL A 5 11.84 -15.54 8.67
C VAL A 5 13.18 -16.24 8.61
N ASN A 6 13.38 -17.28 9.38
CA ASN A 6 14.49 -18.19 9.20
C ASN A 6 14.24 -19.00 7.92
N LYS A 7 15.05 -18.79 6.88
CA LYS A 7 14.85 -19.43 5.58
C LYS A 7 15.03 -20.96 5.59
N THR A 8 15.72 -21.49 6.59
CA THR A 8 15.96 -22.93 6.72
C THR A 8 14.85 -23.62 7.50
N THR A 9 14.40 -23.04 8.62
CA THR A 9 13.42 -23.65 9.52
C THR A 9 12.00 -23.14 9.30
N GLY A 10 11.82 -21.97 8.63
CA GLY A 10 10.53 -21.28 8.52
C GLY A 10 10.11 -20.54 9.79
N GLU A 11 10.93 -20.55 10.83
CA GLU A 11 10.61 -19.91 12.12
C GLU A 11 10.50 -18.39 11.96
N LEU A 12 9.49 -17.81 12.63
CA LEU A 12 9.23 -16.37 12.65
C LEU A 12 9.74 -15.75 13.96
N THR A 13 10.57 -14.72 13.85
CA THR A 13 11.00 -13.92 15.00
C THR A 13 10.43 -12.50 14.88
N VAL A 14 9.82 -11.99 15.95
CA VAL A 14 9.26 -10.63 15.96
C VAL A 14 10.39 -9.60 15.85
N LEU A 15 10.30 -8.73 14.84
CA LEU A 15 11.18 -7.57 14.66
C LEU A 15 10.56 -6.30 15.24
N ALA A 16 9.23 -6.14 15.09
CA ALA A 16 8.48 -5.04 15.65
C ALA A 16 7.04 -5.49 15.94
N ASP A 17 6.64 -5.33 17.18
CA ASP A 17 5.34 -5.80 17.68
C ASP A 17 4.21 -4.89 17.21
N THR A 18 4.39 -3.58 17.30
CA THR A 18 3.40 -2.59 16.88
C THR A 18 3.98 -1.57 15.94
N ILE A 19 3.41 -1.46 14.74
CA ILE A 19 3.77 -0.46 13.75
C ILE A 19 2.53 0.40 13.47
N LYS A 20 2.60 1.67 13.85
CA LYS A 20 1.49 2.62 13.63
C LYS A 20 1.42 2.99 12.16
N SER A 21 0.23 2.83 11.56
CA SER A 21 -0.01 3.15 10.14
C SER A 21 -0.86 4.41 9.95
N LEU A 22 -1.46 4.93 10.99
CA LEU A 22 -2.35 6.09 10.95
C LEU A 22 -1.61 7.36 11.41
N PRO A 23 -2.04 8.54 10.95
CA PRO A 23 -1.48 9.80 11.43
C PRO A 23 -1.73 9.99 12.93
N ALA A 24 -0.87 10.75 13.59
CA ALA A 24 -1.09 11.13 14.98
C ALA A 24 -2.44 11.87 15.13
N GLY A 25 -3.20 11.51 16.16
CA GLY A 25 -4.52 12.11 16.42
C GLY A 25 -5.67 11.59 15.57
N PHE A 26 -5.45 10.64 14.67
CA PHE A 26 -6.55 10.00 13.94
C PHE A 26 -7.35 9.08 14.88
N THR A 27 -8.63 9.39 15.10
CA THR A 27 -9.52 8.70 16.06
C THR A 27 -10.74 8.02 15.40
N ALA A 28 -11.00 8.32 14.12
CA ALA A 28 -12.11 7.70 13.40
C ALA A 28 -11.90 6.18 13.21
N PRO A 29 -12.98 5.40 13.06
CA PRO A 29 -12.87 3.97 12.74
C PRO A 29 -12.01 3.74 11.51
N ASN A 30 -11.09 2.78 11.59
CA ASN A 30 -10.22 2.40 10.47
C ASN A 30 -9.96 0.90 10.47
N THR A 31 -9.88 0.34 9.29
CA THR A 31 -9.42 -1.02 9.05
C THR A 31 -8.42 -1.03 7.91
N SER A 32 -7.29 -1.70 8.09
CA SER A 32 -6.35 -1.96 6.99
C SER A 32 -6.89 -3.07 6.08
N ALA A 33 -6.50 -3.07 4.81
CA ALA A 33 -6.99 -4.05 3.85
C ALA A 33 -5.86 -4.78 3.12
N ASP A 34 -5.02 -4.04 2.40
CA ASP A 34 -4.04 -4.64 1.51
C ASP A 34 -2.64 -4.06 1.76
N ILE A 35 -1.60 -4.85 1.49
CA ILE A 35 -0.21 -4.49 1.80
C ILE A 35 0.74 -5.06 0.74
N HIS A 36 1.61 -4.21 0.17
CA HIS A 36 2.61 -4.59 -0.81
C HIS A 36 3.92 -3.83 -0.61
N THR A 37 5.03 -4.49 -0.95
CA THR A 37 6.35 -3.84 -1.06
C THR A 37 6.64 -3.49 -2.52
N THR A 38 7.46 -2.47 -2.74
CA THR A 38 8.04 -2.22 -4.06
C THR A 38 8.93 -3.36 -4.50
N VAL A 39 9.14 -3.49 -5.81
CA VAL A 39 10.22 -4.33 -6.35
C VAL A 39 11.54 -3.90 -5.70
N GLY A 40 12.28 -4.86 -5.15
CA GLY A 40 13.49 -4.59 -4.35
C GLY A 40 13.25 -4.22 -2.89
N GLY A 41 11.99 -4.15 -2.41
CA GLY A 41 11.64 -4.06 -0.99
C GLY A 41 11.96 -2.73 -0.30
N LYS A 42 12.26 -1.64 -1.05
CA LYS A 42 12.67 -0.35 -0.48
C LYS A 42 11.53 0.41 0.21
N TYR A 43 10.32 0.26 -0.29
CA TYR A 43 9.12 0.89 0.26
C TYR A 43 8.01 -0.15 0.45
N LEU A 44 7.14 0.11 1.43
CA LEU A 44 5.95 -0.67 1.72
C LEU A 44 4.74 0.27 1.74
N TYR A 45 3.66 -0.16 1.11
CA TYR A 45 2.38 0.53 1.11
C TYR A 45 1.33 -0.31 1.82
N LEU A 46 0.46 0.35 2.58
CA LEU A 46 -0.64 -0.26 3.32
C LEU A 46 -1.91 0.56 3.11
N SER A 47 -2.98 -0.05 2.63
CA SER A 47 -4.25 0.64 2.46
C SER A 47 -5.05 0.69 3.75
N ASN A 48 -5.66 1.87 4.03
CA ASN A 48 -6.49 2.15 5.20
C ASN A 48 -7.88 2.62 4.75
N ARG A 49 -8.90 1.83 5.07
CA ARG A 49 -10.27 2.04 4.57
C ARG A 49 -11.03 3.16 5.28
N GLY A 50 -10.70 3.49 6.54
CA GLY A 50 -11.28 4.64 7.24
C GLY A 50 -10.58 5.95 6.91
N LEU A 51 -9.24 5.94 6.89
CA LEU A 51 -8.41 7.07 6.47
C LEU A 51 -8.54 7.38 4.96
N ASN A 52 -8.96 6.38 4.16
CA ASN A 52 -9.01 6.45 2.71
C ASN A 52 -7.67 6.84 2.07
N ALA A 53 -6.59 6.27 2.57
CA ALA A 53 -5.23 6.58 2.16
C ALA A 53 -4.34 5.33 2.14
N LEU A 54 -3.27 5.40 1.38
CA LEU A 54 -2.13 4.50 1.48
C LEU A 54 -1.13 5.08 2.48
N SER A 55 -0.81 4.33 3.54
CA SER A 55 0.34 4.62 4.40
C SER A 55 1.60 4.15 3.71
N ILE A 56 2.63 4.98 3.69
CA ILE A 56 3.88 4.74 2.98
C ILE A 56 4.99 4.59 4.02
N PHE A 57 5.71 3.48 3.94
CA PHE A 57 6.86 3.21 4.80
C PHE A 57 8.13 3.05 3.97
N SER A 58 9.24 3.57 4.47
CA SER A 58 10.57 3.12 4.05
C SER A 58 10.94 1.85 4.80
N VAL A 59 11.65 0.96 4.13
CA VAL A 59 12.13 -0.32 4.67
C VAL A 59 13.64 -0.28 4.73
N ALA A 60 14.22 -0.36 5.92
CA ALA A 60 15.66 -0.47 6.11
C ALA A 60 16.15 -1.90 5.78
N SER A 61 17.45 -2.06 5.53
CA SER A 61 18.06 -3.40 5.30
C SER A 61 17.87 -4.37 6.47
N THR A 62 17.65 -3.85 7.68
CA THR A 62 17.31 -4.62 8.87
C THR A 62 15.85 -5.06 8.94
N GLY A 63 15.01 -4.67 7.98
CA GLY A 63 13.56 -4.88 8.00
C GLY A 63 12.78 -3.84 8.83
N LYS A 64 13.46 -2.87 9.44
CA LYS A 64 12.80 -1.79 10.20
C LYS A 64 11.96 -0.94 9.26
N LEU A 65 10.68 -0.72 9.63
CA LEU A 65 9.74 0.14 8.93
C LEU A 65 9.71 1.53 9.57
N THR A 66 9.77 2.56 8.72
CA THR A 66 9.60 3.96 9.14
C THR A 66 8.48 4.58 8.30
N LEU A 67 7.41 5.05 8.96
CA LEU A 67 6.31 5.76 8.29
C LEU A 67 6.83 7.09 7.73
N ILE A 68 6.70 7.29 6.42
CA ILE A 68 7.18 8.49 5.71
C ILE A 68 6.04 9.35 5.16
N GLY A 69 4.81 8.88 5.22
CA GLY A 69 3.65 9.68 4.83
C GLY A 69 2.39 8.87 4.55
N HIS A 70 1.38 9.61 4.14
CA HIS A 70 0.08 9.09 3.73
C HIS A 70 -0.30 9.71 2.39
N GLN A 71 -0.80 8.90 1.47
CA GLN A 71 -1.33 9.33 0.17
C GLN A 71 -2.84 9.08 0.14
N PRO A 72 -3.69 10.12 0.10
CA PRO A 72 -5.12 9.96 -0.15
C PRO A 72 -5.35 9.19 -1.46
N THR A 73 -6.27 8.23 -1.44
CA THR A 73 -6.54 7.37 -2.59
C THR A 73 -7.48 7.99 -3.62
N MET A 74 -7.91 9.24 -3.38
CA MET A 74 -8.85 9.99 -4.21
C MET A 74 -10.19 9.28 -4.40
N GLY A 75 -10.56 8.48 -3.40
CA GLY A 75 -11.81 7.73 -3.32
C GLY A 75 -12.04 7.20 -1.91
N LYS A 76 -12.99 6.26 -1.77
CA LYS A 76 -13.40 5.70 -0.47
C LYS A 76 -13.16 4.20 -0.45
N THR A 77 -12.79 3.71 0.73
CA THR A 77 -12.61 2.28 1.01
C THR A 77 -11.63 1.61 0.05
N PRO A 78 -10.32 1.99 0.07
CA PRO A 78 -9.29 1.35 -0.75
C PRO A 78 -9.07 -0.09 -0.30
N ARG A 79 -9.88 -1.01 -0.83
CA ARG A 79 -9.91 -2.41 -0.41
C ARG A 79 -8.76 -3.23 -0.95
N ASN A 80 -8.31 -2.93 -2.15
CA ASN A 80 -7.20 -3.60 -2.81
C ASN A 80 -6.40 -2.57 -3.60
N PHE A 81 -5.12 -2.82 -3.76
CA PHE A 81 -4.31 -2.12 -4.72
C PHE A 81 -3.30 -3.07 -5.36
N LEU A 82 -2.86 -2.73 -6.55
CA LEU A 82 -1.94 -3.52 -7.33
C LEU A 82 -0.77 -2.65 -7.76
N MET A 83 0.43 -3.18 -7.66
CA MET A 83 1.63 -2.57 -8.21
C MET A 83 1.96 -3.23 -9.55
N ASP A 84 2.34 -2.44 -10.55
CA ASP A 84 2.80 -2.99 -11.82
C ASP A 84 4.11 -3.78 -11.66
N PRO A 85 4.43 -4.73 -12.55
CA PRO A 85 5.62 -5.56 -12.43
C PRO A 85 6.96 -4.79 -12.45
N LYS A 86 6.97 -3.57 -13.03
CA LYS A 86 8.15 -2.71 -13.04
C LYS A 86 8.29 -1.89 -11.76
N GLY A 87 7.24 -1.82 -10.94
CA GLY A 87 7.20 -1.01 -9.72
C GLY A 87 7.14 0.49 -9.98
N GLU A 88 6.59 0.90 -11.13
CA GLU A 88 6.45 2.30 -11.51
C GLU A 88 5.09 2.88 -11.13
N PHE A 89 4.05 2.03 -11.07
CA PHE A 89 2.67 2.46 -10.85
C PHE A 89 1.97 1.63 -9.78
N ILE A 90 1.02 2.28 -9.09
CA ILE A 90 0.05 1.66 -8.21
C ILE A 90 -1.35 1.96 -8.72
N PHE A 91 -2.20 0.93 -8.81
CA PHE A 91 -3.62 1.04 -9.14
C PHE A 91 -4.40 0.74 -7.86
N VAL A 92 -5.24 1.69 -7.41
CA VAL A 92 -6.00 1.56 -6.17
C VAL A 92 -7.47 1.38 -6.47
N ALA A 93 -8.04 0.28 -5.98
CA ALA A 93 -9.47 -0.02 -6.06
C ALA A 93 -10.20 0.59 -4.86
N ASN A 94 -10.91 1.69 -5.11
CA ASN A 94 -11.73 2.40 -4.13
C ASN A 94 -13.16 1.86 -4.18
N GLN A 95 -13.47 0.86 -3.36
CA GLN A 95 -14.72 0.09 -3.41
C GLN A 95 -15.97 0.98 -3.34
N ASP A 96 -16.06 1.86 -2.33
CA ASP A 96 -17.29 2.62 -2.03
C ASP A 96 -17.42 3.92 -2.84
N SER A 97 -16.47 4.21 -3.72
CA SER A 97 -16.55 5.31 -4.68
C SER A 97 -16.55 4.85 -6.14
N ASP A 98 -16.62 3.52 -6.38
CA ASP A 98 -16.70 2.92 -7.70
C ASP A 98 -15.60 3.40 -8.65
N THR A 99 -14.36 3.48 -8.13
CA THR A 99 -13.24 4.00 -8.92
C THR A 99 -11.97 3.19 -8.76
N ILE A 100 -11.22 3.11 -9.86
CA ILE A 100 -9.79 2.75 -9.84
C ILE A 100 -9.00 4.02 -10.12
N VAL A 101 -8.02 4.32 -9.24
CA VAL A 101 -7.14 5.49 -9.36
C VAL A 101 -5.71 5.01 -9.52
N MET A 102 -5.00 5.60 -10.48
CA MET A 102 -3.60 5.28 -10.76
C MET A 102 -2.66 6.34 -10.16
N PHE A 103 -1.59 5.86 -9.55
CA PHE A 103 -0.49 6.68 -9.03
C PHE A 103 0.84 6.23 -9.60
N ARG A 104 1.72 7.19 -9.90
CA ARG A 104 3.13 6.93 -10.20
C ARG A 104 3.94 6.94 -8.91
N ILE A 105 4.84 6.00 -8.76
CA ILE A 105 5.78 5.90 -7.64
C ILE A 105 7.02 6.73 -7.95
N ASN A 106 7.44 7.58 -7.01
CA ASN A 106 8.76 8.18 -7.05
C ASN A 106 9.78 7.18 -6.48
N PRO A 107 10.71 6.63 -7.28
CA PRO A 107 11.60 5.56 -6.82
C PRO A 107 12.64 6.02 -5.79
N LYS A 108 12.87 7.34 -5.66
CA LYS A 108 13.81 7.89 -4.68
C LYS A 108 13.17 8.13 -3.32
N THR A 109 11.88 8.46 -3.29
CA THR A 109 11.19 8.91 -2.06
C THR A 109 10.03 8.01 -1.64
N GLY A 110 9.57 7.09 -2.50
CA GLY A 110 8.37 6.27 -2.29
C GLY A 110 7.05 7.06 -2.38
N LYS A 111 7.10 8.38 -2.54
CA LYS A 111 5.90 9.21 -2.65
C LYS A 111 5.14 8.93 -3.94
N LEU A 112 3.83 9.12 -3.88
CA LEU A 112 2.90 8.84 -4.97
C LEU A 112 2.38 10.14 -5.58
N VAL A 113 2.21 10.14 -6.90
CA VAL A 113 1.57 11.23 -7.65
C VAL A 113 0.48 10.63 -8.51
N GLN A 114 -0.75 11.15 -8.39
CA GLN A 114 -1.86 10.69 -9.23
C GLN A 114 -1.56 10.94 -10.71
N VAL A 115 -1.92 9.96 -11.55
CA VAL A 115 -1.75 10.00 -13.00
C VAL A 115 -3.09 9.70 -13.66
N GLY A 116 -3.43 10.51 -14.66
CA GLY A 116 -4.68 10.32 -15.40
C GLY A 116 -5.94 10.61 -14.58
N LYS A 117 -7.09 10.29 -15.17
CA LYS A 117 -8.41 10.42 -14.53
C LYS A 117 -8.79 9.09 -13.87
N PRO A 118 -9.56 9.10 -12.77
CA PRO A 118 -10.13 7.89 -12.20
C PRO A 118 -10.99 7.13 -13.23
N VAL A 119 -10.86 5.82 -13.26
CA VAL A 119 -11.69 4.93 -14.09
C VAL A 119 -12.89 4.47 -13.26
N LYS A 120 -14.09 4.55 -13.82
CA LYS A 120 -15.32 4.08 -13.16
C LYS A 120 -15.45 2.57 -13.31
N VAL A 121 -15.51 1.88 -12.16
CA VAL A 121 -15.72 0.43 -12.07
C VAL A 121 -16.58 0.19 -10.83
N PRO A 122 -17.77 -0.42 -10.95
CA PRO A 122 -18.64 -0.67 -9.81
C PRO A 122 -17.99 -1.57 -8.77
N SER A 123 -17.92 -1.10 -7.52
CA SER A 123 -17.44 -1.82 -6.33
C SER A 123 -16.16 -2.66 -6.57
N PRO A 124 -15.04 -2.06 -7.04
CA PRO A 124 -13.82 -2.83 -7.34
C PRO A 124 -13.18 -3.32 -6.04
N VAL A 125 -12.96 -4.63 -5.94
CA VAL A 125 -12.44 -5.29 -4.72
C VAL A 125 -11.17 -6.09 -4.93
N CYS A 126 -10.80 -6.36 -6.18
CA CYS A 126 -9.59 -7.09 -6.53
C CYS A 126 -9.08 -6.66 -7.91
N LEU A 127 -7.80 -6.39 -8.01
CA LEU A 127 -7.12 -6.03 -9.26
C LEU A 127 -6.08 -7.10 -9.60
N LYS A 128 -5.99 -7.44 -10.88
CA LYS A 128 -4.93 -8.29 -11.41
C LYS A 128 -4.44 -7.71 -12.74
N LEU A 129 -3.13 -7.75 -12.96
CA LEU A 129 -2.53 -7.46 -14.26
C LEU A 129 -2.27 -8.76 -15.00
N LEU A 130 -2.63 -8.76 -16.26
CA LEU A 130 -2.30 -9.82 -17.21
C LEU A 130 -1.36 -9.24 -18.26
N THR A 131 -0.18 -9.83 -18.40
CA THR A 131 0.70 -9.52 -19.52
C THR A 131 0.22 -10.31 -20.74
N LEU A 132 -0.16 -9.60 -21.78
CA LEU A 132 -0.48 -10.23 -23.05
C LEU A 132 0.81 -10.58 -23.80
N PRO A 133 0.81 -11.69 -24.54
CA PRO A 133 1.97 -12.12 -25.32
C PRO A 133 2.28 -11.13 -26.44
#